data_1681a90326c10a720f1018d98afb04ff
#
_entry.id   1681a90326c10a720f1018d98afb04ff
#
_cell.length_a   1.000
_cell.length_b   1.000
_cell.length_c   1.000
_cell.angle_alpha   90.00
_cell.angle_beta   90.00
_cell.angle_gamma   90.00
#
_symmetry.space_group_name_H-M   'P 1'
#
loop_
_entity.id
_entity.type
_entity.pdbx_description
1 polymer ?
#
loop_
_entity_poly.entity_id
_entity_poly.type
_entity_poly.pdbx_seq_one_letter_code
_entity_poly.pdbx_strand_id
1 'polypeptide(L)'
;MYITFIMDQNKNIYISYWLLIITVLVSLMIIIGGLTRLTDSGLSITRWDLFTGILPPLSLEDWNHKFLLYKQIPEFKLLNSSMSLDGFKVIYWWEYVHRLLGRVIGIFYLFPLIFFTTYFKLELRVKFFLFLIFFLI
;
A
#
# COMPACT_ATOMS: atom_id res chain seq x y z
N MET A 1 21.96 26.61 -5.83
CA MET A 1 21.28 27.92 -6.06
C MET A 1 20.53 27.96 -7.39
N TYR A 2 21.14 27.65 -8.57
CA TYR A 2 20.46 27.69 -9.88
C TYR A 2 19.37 26.62 -10.03
N ILE A 3 19.64 25.38 -9.60
CA ILE A 3 18.66 24.26 -9.64
C ILE A 3 17.44 24.55 -8.75
N THR A 4 17.65 25.07 -7.54
CA THR A 4 16.55 25.45 -6.64
C THR A 4 15.67 26.55 -7.20
N PHE A 5 16.27 27.51 -7.93
CA PHE A 5 15.51 28.58 -8.60
C PHE A 5 14.61 28.04 -9.72
N ILE A 6 15.14 27.17 -10.60
CA ILE A 6 14.34 26.53 -11.67
C ILE A 6 13.23 25.66 -11.08
N MET A 7 13.50 24.92 -10.02
CA MET A 7 12.50 24.09 -9.35
C MET A 7 11.38 24.92 -8.72
N ASP A 8 11.69 26.10 -8.16
CA ASP A 8 10.67 26.98 -7.58
C ASP A 8 9.73 27.58 -8.63
N GLN A 9 10.24 27.87 -9.83
CA GLN A 9 9.42 28.30 -10.98
C GLN A 9 8.42 27.23 -11.43
N ASN A 10 8.83 25.96 -11.38
CA ASN A 10 8.04 24.81 -11.86
C ASN A 10 7.38 24.01 -10.74
N LYS A 11 7.40 24.48 -9.50
CA LYS A 11 6.89 23.73 -8.32
C LYS A 11 5.48 23.19 -8.49
N ASN A 12 4.58 23.99 -9.08
CA ASN A 12 3.19 23.58 -9.28
C ASN A 12 3.09 22.41 -10.26
N ILE A 13 3.95 22.36 -11.28
CA ILE A 13 4.01 21.26 -12.24
C ILE A 13 4.48 19.97 -11.55
N TYR A 14 5.53 20.05 -10.74
CA TYR A 14 6.06 18.89 -10.00
C TYR A 14 5.04 18.35 -8.99
N ILE A 15 4.36 19.22 -8.25
CA ILE A 15 3.30 18.85 -7.33
C ILE A 15 2.13 18.20 -8.09
N SER A 16 1.75 18.74 -9.25
CA SER A 16 0.66 18.18 -10.07
C SER A 16 0.99 16.78 -10.58
N TYR A 17 2.20 16.54 -11.10
CA TYR A 17 2.62 15.21 -11.54
C TYR A 17 2.69 14.23 -10.37
N TRP A 18 3.21 14.65 -9.23
CA TRP A 18 3.22 13.81 -8.03
C TRP A 18 1.82 13.42 -7.60
N LEU A 19 0.89 14.37 -7.50
CA LEU A 19 -0.51 14.09 -7.14
C LEU A 19 -1.20 13.21 -8.19
N LEU A 20 -0.89 13.37 -9.47
CA LEU A 20 -1.39 12.50 -10.53
C LEU A 20 -0.94 11.04 -10.33
N ILE A 21 0.35 10.83 -10.02
CA ILE A 21 0.88 9.50 -9.74
C ILE A 21 0.17 8.89 -8.52
N ILE A 22 0.01 9.66 -7.45
CA ILE A 22 -0.72 9.21 -6.25
C ILE A 22 -2.16 8.85 -6.59
N THR A 23 -2.85 9.65 -7.42
CA THR A 23 -4.23 9.36 -7.86
C THR A 23 -4.31 8.03 -8.61
N VAL A 24 -3.36 7.75 -9.50
CA VAL A 24 -3.28 6.45 -10.20
C VAL A 24 -3.04 5.30 -9.23
N LEU A 25 -2.10 5.45 -8.29
CA LEU A 25 -1.80 4.42 -7.28
C LEU A 25 -2.99 4.14 -6.38
N VAL A 26 -3.71 5.18 -5.92
CA VAL A 26 -4.93 5.02 -5.11
C VAL A 26 -6.04 4.36 -5.92
N SER A 27 -6.20 4.70 -7.20
CA SER A 27 -7.17 4.02 -8.07
C SER A 27 -6.87 2.53 -8.22
N LEU A 28 -5.59 2.17 -8.40
CA LEU A 28 -5.15 0.76 -8.40
C LEU A 28 -5.42 0.09 -7.05
N MET A 29 -5.20 0.80 -5.94
CA MET A 29 -5.48 0.30 -4.60
C MET A 29 -6.96 -0.04 -4.41
N ILE A 30 -7.87 0.79 -4.92
CA ILE A 30 -9.32 0.54 -4.87
C ILE A 30 -9.67 -0.71 -5.69
N ILE A 31 -9.11 -0.87 -6.88
CA ILE A 31 -9.35 -2.05 -7.74
C ILE A 31 -8.84 -3.32 -7.05
N ILE A 32 -7.59 -3.32 -6.59
CA ILE A 32 -6.99 -4.49 -5.92
C ILE A 32 -7.72 -4.81 -4.61
N GLY A 33 -8.09 -3.79 -3.83
CA GLY A 33 -8.88 -3.97 -2.62
C GLY A 33 -10.27 -4.57 -2.88
N GLY A 34 -10.93 -4.16 -3.98
CA GLY A 34 -12.16 -4.77 -4.46
C GLY A 34 -11.98 -6.25 -4.80
N LEU A 35 -10.91 -6.60 -5.53
CA LEU A 35 -10.56 -7.98 -5.86
C LEU A 35 -10.23 -8.81 -4.62
N THR A 36 -9.48 -8.25 -3.67
CA THR A 36 -9.17 -8.90 -2.38
C THR A 36 -10.45 -9.25 -1.61
N ARG A 37 -11.45 -8.36 -1.66
CA ARG A 37 -12.76 -8.61 -1.05
C ARG A 37 -13.56 -9.67 -1.78
N LEU A 38 -13.59 -9.61 -3.13
CA LEU A 38 -14.34 -10.57 -3.96
C LEU A 38 -13.76 -11.99 -3.93
N THR A 39 -12.49 -12.12 -3.58
CA THR A 39 -11.79 -13.42 -3.46
C THR A 39 -11.68 -13.91 -2.02
N ASP A 40 -12.36 -13.27 -1.07
CA ASP A 40 -12.29 -13.56 0.37
C ASP A 40 -10.85 -13.69 0.89
N SER A 41 -9.96 -12.82 0.37
CA SER A 41 -8.51 -12.90 0.64
C SER A 41 -8.05 -12.06 1.83
N GLY A 42 -8.94 -11.27 2.44
CA GLY A 42 -8.58 -10.19 3.37
C GLY A 42 -8.02 -10.64 4.73
N LEU A 43 -8.05 -11.94 5.06
CA LEU A 43 -7.56 -12.51 6.31
C LEU A 43 -6.53 -13.62 6.10
N SER A 44 -5.98 -13.78 4.90
CA SER A 44 -4.99 -14.80 4.58
C SER A 44 -3.65 -14.55 5.29
N ILE A 45 -3.31 -13.27 5.53
CA ILE A 45 -2.12 -12.86 6.29
C ILE A 45 -2.52 -12.61 7.75
N THR A 46 -2.39 -13.64 8.57
CA THR A 46 -2.88 -13.66 9.97
C THR A 46 -2.10 -12.78 10.95
N ARG A 47 -0.87 -12.38 10.61
CA ARG A 47 -0.05 -11.47 11.43
C ARG A 47 0.15 -10.15 10.71
N TRP A 48 -0.06 -9.06 11.44
CA TRP A 48 0.16 -7.72 10.93
C TRP A 48 1.55 -7.22 11.37
N ASP A 49 2.55 -7.56 10.57
CA ASP A 49 3.92 -7.13 10.79
C ASP A 49 4.24 -5.97 9.84
N LEU A 50 4.54 -4.79 10.40
CA LEU A 50 4.81 -3.59 9.61
C LEU A 50 6.08 -3.75 8.75
N PHE A 51 7.14 -4.32 9.32
CA PHE A 51 8.46 -4.42 8.69
C PHE A 51 8.79 -5.83 8.21
N THR A 52 8.53 -6.86 9.02
CA THR A 52 8.87 -8.25 8.68
C THR A 52 7.94 -8.86 7.62
N GLY A 53 6.73 -8.33 7.49
CA GLY A 53 5.76 -8.73 6.45
C GLY A 53 5.98 -8.10 5.05
N ILE A 54 7.16 -7.49 4.79
CA ILE A 54 7.49 -6.91 3.48
C ILE A 54 7.91 -7.99 2.50
N LEU A 55 8.57 -9.04 2.95
CA LEU A 55 8.97 -10.15 2.08
C LEU A 55 7.90 -11.24 2.09
N PRO A 56 7.51 -11.75 0.90
CA PRO A 56 6.60 -12.88 0.82
C PRO A 56 7.33 -14.17 1.26
N PRO A 57 6.61 -15.26 1.57
CA PRO A 57 7.22 -16.56 1.79
C PRO A 57 8.04 -17.00 0.59
N LEU A 58 9.32 -17.37 0.80
CA LEU A 58 10.24 -17.74 -0.27
C LEU A 58 10.47 -19.26 -0.36
N SER A 59 10.28 -19.97 0.75
CA SER A 59 10.47 -21.42 0.81
C SER A 59 9.11 -22.15 0.94
N LEU A 60 9.11 -23.45 0.61
CA LEU A 60 7.93 -24.30 0.82
C LEU A 60 7.61 -24.41 2.32
N GLU A 61 8.61 -24.38 3.18
CA GLU A 61 8.45 -24.41 4.64
C GLU A 61 7.73 -23.16 5.12
N ASP A 62 8.13 -21.97 4.65
CA ASP A 62 7.46 -20.71 4.99
C ASP A 62 5.99 -20.72 4.54
N TRP A 63 5.70 -21.22 3.33
CA TRP A 63 4.34 -21.35 2.83
C TRP A 63 3.49 -22.26 3.70
N ASN A 64 4.02 -23.43 4.07
CA ASN A 64 3.32 -24.36 4.96
C ASN A 64 3.10 -23.75 6.34
N HIS A 65 4.07 -23.04 6.89
CA HIS A 65 3.93 -22.34 8.17
C HIS A 65 2.82 -21.28 8.12
N LYS A 66 2.80 -20.42 7.08
CA LYS A 66 1.72 -19.42 6.90
C LYS A 66 0.35 -20.07 6.73
N PHE A 67 0.27 -21.16 5.99
CA PHE A 67 -0.97 -21.91 5.80
C PHE A 67 -1.46 -22.55 7.09
N LEU A 68 -0.57 -23.09 7.92
CA LEU A 68 -0.93 -23.62 9.24
C LEU A 68 -1.51 -22.53 10.17
N LEU A 69 -0.96 -21.32 10.14
CA LEU A 69 -1.52 -20.19 10.88
C LEU A 69 -2.91 -19.78 10.36
N TYR A 70 -3.09 -19.76 9.03
CA TYR A 70 -4.40 -19.48 8.42
C TYR A 70 -5.46 -20.52 8.80
N LYS A 71 -5.09 -21.81 8.88
CA LYS A 71 -6.00 -22.89 9.32
C LYS A 71 -6.55 -22.71 10.74
N GLN A 72 -5.94 -21.89 11.57
CA GLN A 72 -6.38 -21.67 12.95
C GLN A 72 -7.48 -20.62 13.07
N ILE A 73 -7.66 -19.74 12.08
CA ILE A 73 -8.64 -18.67 12.13
C ILE A 73 -10.06 -19.17 11.77
N PRO A 74 -11.09 -18.48 12.28
CA PRO A 74 -12.49 -18.86 12.02
C PRO A 74 -12.86 -18.91 10.54
N GLU A 75 -12.32 -18.01 9.72
CA GLU A 75 -12.61 -17.93 8.29
C GLU A 75 -12.22 -19.20 7.54
N PHE A 76 -11.04 -19.77 7.82
CA PHE A 76 -10.66 -21.05 7.23
C PHE A 76 -11.66 -22.16 7.63
N LYS A 77 -12.02 -22.21 8.91
CA LYS A 77 -12.90 -23.29 9.45
C LYS A 77 -14.31 -23.21 8.89
N LEU A 78 -14.82 -22.01 8.65
CA LEU A 78 -16.21 -21.79 8.21
C LEU A 78 -16.37 -21.76 6.69
N LEU A 79 -15.40 -21.16 5.98
CA LEU A 79 -15.54 -20.90 4.54
C LEU A 79 -14.56 -21.71 3.68
N ASN A 80 -13.35 -21.98 4.17
CA ASN A 80 -12.23 -22.47 3.38
C ASN A 80 -11.65 -23.81 3.88
N SER A 81 -12.43 -24.62 4.62
CA SER A 81 -11.96 -25.84 5.29
C SER A 81 -11.37 -26.90 4.34
N SER A 82 -11.75 -26.88 3.07
CA SER A 82 -11.24 -27.79 2.02
C SER A 82 -10.13 -27.16 1.16
N MET A 83 -9.68 -25.93 1.48
CA MET A 83 -8.69 -25.21 0.67
C MET A 83 -7.34 -25.92 0.67
N SER A 84 -6.75 -26.08 -0.52
CA SER A 84 -5.39 -26.58 -0.70
C SER A 84 -4.34 -25.49 -0.44
N LEU A 85 -3.06 -25.87 -0.30
CA LEU A 85 -1.96 -24.93 -0.20
C LEU A 85 -1.89 -24.00 -1.43
N ASP A 86 -2.18 -24.48 -2.62
CA ASP A 86 -2.13 -23.65 -3.83
C ASP A 86 -3.30 -22.65 -3.87
N GLY A 87 -4.48 -23.05 -3.42
CA GLY A 87 -5.59 -22.11 -3.21
C GLY A 87 -5.24 -21.02 -2.20
N PHE A 88 -4.60 -21.41 -1.08
CA PHE A 88 -4.12 -20.45 -0.08
C PHE A 88 -3.09 -19.46 -0.67
N LYS A 89 -2.16 -19.91 -1.52
CA LYS A 89 -1.20 -19.00 -2.17
C LYS A 89 -1.90 -17.92 -3.00
N VAL A 90 -2.98 -18.26 -3.69
CA VAL A 90 -3.73 -17.29 -4.51
C VAL A 90 -4.31 -16.19 -3.65
N ILE A 91 -5.03 -16.52 -2.57
CA ILE A 91 -5.62 -15.53 -1.67
C ILE A 91 -4.55 -14.73 -0.92
N TYR A 92 -3.43 -15.38 -0.54
CA TYR A 92 -2.31 -14.71 0.09
C TYR A 92 -1.71 -13.64 -0.83
N TRP A 93 -1.51 -13.93 -2.13
CA TRP A 93 -0.95 -12.97 -3.08
C TRP A 93 -1.85 -11.76 -3.29
N TRP A 94 -3.18 -11.91 -3.34
CA TRP A 94 -4.10 -10.77 -3.41
C TRP A 94 -3.96 -9.84 -2.22
N GLU A 95 -3.97 -10.40 -1.01
CA GLU A 95 -3.80 -9.61 0.20
C GLU A 95 -2.40 -8.99 0.30
N TYR A 96 -1.36 -9.74 -0.06
CA TYR A 96 0.02 -9.26 -0.04
C TYR A 96 0.23 -8.06 -0.96
N VAL A 97 -0.23 -8.13 -2.22
CA VAL A 97 -0.13 -7.04 -3.19
C VAL A 97 -0.90 -5.82 -2.72
N HIS A 98 -2.10 -6.00 -2.18
CA HIS A 98 -2.89 -4.92 -1.58
C HIS A 98 -2.13 -4.22 -0.45
N ARG A 99 -1.57 -4.97 0.49
CA ARG A 99 -0.77 -4.43 1.61
C ARG A 99 0.53 -3.76 1.14
N LEU A 100 1.20 -4.34 0.15
CA LEU A 100 2.42 -3.77 -0.42
C LEU A 100 2.14 -2.43 -1.09
N LEU A 101 1.07 -2.37 -1.88
CA LEU A 101 0.64 -1.14 -2.56
C LEU A 101 0.31 -0.04 -1.55
N GLY A 102 -0.36 -0.36 -0.44
CA GLY A 102 -0.61 0.61 0.63
C GLY A 102 0.67 1.20 1.23
N ARG A 103 1.69 0.36 1.47
CA ARG A 103 3.01 0.84 1.93
C ARG A 103 3.69 1.73 0.90
N VAL A 104 3.65 1.34 -0.38
CA VAL A 104 4.20 2.12 -1.49
C VAL A 104 3.53 3.49 -1.58
N ILE A 105 2.20 3.56 -1.52
CA ILE A 105 1.46 4.83 -1.53
C ILE A 105 1.88 5.71 -0.35
N GLY A 106 1.94 5.15 0.86
CA GLY A 106 2.37 5.88 2.05
C GLY A 106 3.77 6.49 1.90
N ILE A 107 4.74 5.72 1.41
CA ILE A 107 6.11 6.17 1.18
C ILE A 107 6.15 7.23 0.07
N PHE A 108 5.53 6.97 -1.08
CA PHE A 108 5.50 7.88 -2.22
C PHE A 108 4.70 9.16 -1.95
N TYR A 109 3.85 9.16 -0.93
CA TYR A 109 3.20 10.38 -0.47
C TYR A 109 4.06 11.14 0.54
N LEU A 110 4.55 10.46 1.57
CA LEU A 110 5.21 11.09 2.71
C LEU A 110 6.53 11.79 2.31
N PHE A 111 7.41 11.13 1.54
CA PHE A 111 8.70 11.72 1.19
C PHE A 111 8.57 12.99 0.34
N PRO A 112 7.79 13.03 -0.77
CA PRO A 112 7.59 14.28 -1.50
C PRO A 112 6.83 15.33 -0.70
N LEU A 113 5.88 14.95 0.17
CA LEU A 113 5.19 15.88 1.06
C LEU A 113 6.20 16.66 1.92
N ILE A 114 7.12 15.94 2.61
CA ILE A 114 8.17 16.54 3.42
C ILE A 114 9.06 17.43 2.53
N PHE A 115 9.49 16.91 1.37
CA PHE A 115 10.34 17.65 0.45
C PHE A 115 9.66 18.94 -0.01
N PHE A 116 8.45 18.90 -0.53
CA PHE A 116 7.76 20.09 -1.05
C PHE A 116 7.45 21.12 0.04
N THR A 117 7.08 20.65 1.24
CA THR A 117 6.75 21.58 2.35
C THR A 117 7.97 22.24 2.99
N THR A 118 9.16 21.61 2.92
CA THR A 118 10.39 22.15 3.49
C THR A 118 11.18 23.00 2.50
N TYR A 119 11.28 22.57 1.24
CA TYR A 119 12.12 23.23 0.25
C TYR A 119 11.41 24.32 -0.55
N PHE A 120 10.07 24.26 -0.70
CA PHE A 120 9.33 25.28 -1.43
C PHE A 120 8.53 26.18 -0.48
N LYS A 121 8.46 27.46 -0.83
CA LYS A 121 7.59 28.43 -0.17
C LYS A 121 6.14 28.21 -0.67
N LEU A 122 5.49 27.17 -0.16
CA LEU A 122 4.09 26.91 -0.46
C LEU A 122 3.18 27.80 0.38
N GLU A 123 2.07 28.24 -0.20
CA GLU A 123 0.99 28.91 0.54
C GLU A 123 0.45 28.01 1.64
N LEU A 124 0.07 28.59 2.76
CA LEU A 124 -0.47 27.85 3.92
C LEU A 124 -1.66 26.99 3.53
N ARG A 125 -2.52 27.49 2.63
CA ARG A 125 -3.68 26.79 2.11
C ARG A 125 -3.28 25.49 1.39
N VAL A 126 -2.25 25.54 0.52
CA VAL A 126 -1.75 24.37 -0.21
C VAL A 126 -1.16 23.35 0.77
N LYS A 127 -0.36 23.80 1.74
CA LYS A 127 0.19 22.92 2.79
C LYS A 127 -0.93 22.20 3.53
N PHE A 128 -1.97 22.94 3.95
CA PHE A 128 -3.10 22.36 4.67
C PHE A 128 -3.79 21.25 3.84
N PHE A 129 -4.06 21.48 2.56
CA PHE A 129 -4.68 20.47 1.72
C PHE A 129 -3.78 19.24 1.49
N LEU A 130 -2.48 19.43 1.32
CA LEU A 130 -1.53 18.32 1.19
C LEU A 130 -1.49 17.47 2.47
N PHE A 131 -1.47 18.09 3.65
CA PHE A 131 -1.56 17.35 4.90
C PHE A 131 -2.92 16.67 5.10
N LEU A 132 -4.02 17.33 4.72
CA LEU A 132 -5.35 16.71 4.78
C LEU A 132 -5.43 15.44 3.93
N ILE A 133 -4.92 15.47 2.70
CA ILE A 133 -4.86 14.29 1.81
C ILE A 133 -4.06 13.16 2.47
N PHE A 134 -2.94 13.47 3.12
CA PHE A 134 -2.13 12.46 3.83
C PHE A 134 -2.92 11.68 4.89
N PHE A 135 -3.82 12.34 5.59
CA PHE A 135 -4.68 11.69 6.60
C PHE A 135 -5.88 10.96 6.01
N LEU A 136 -6.20 11.18 4.74
CA LEU A 136 -7.32 10.53 4.05
C LEU A 136 -6.88 9.29 3.24
N ILE A 137 -5.59 9.14 2.95
CA ILE A 137 -4.98 7.98 2.30
C ILE A 137 -4.60 6.92 3.33
#